data_163f14f53653b7a250a9322d658973fd
#
_entry.id   163f14f53653b7a250a9322d658973fd
#
_cell.length_a   1.000
_cell.length_b   1.000
_cell.length_c   1.000
_cell.angle_alpha   90.00
_cell.angle_beta   90.00
_cell.angle_gamma   90.00
#
_symmetry.space_group_name_H-M   'P 1'
#
loop_
_entity.id
_entity.type
_entity.pdbx_description
1 polymer ?
#
loop_
_entity_poly.entity_id
_entity_poly.type
_entity_poly.pdbx_seq_one_letter_code
_entity_poly.pdbx_strand_id
1 'polypeptide(L)'
;MKQLSVIGRILFALPFGILGLNHFFMYNYYVGMVSSFIPGGGFTVIITGLALIAACIAIISKKFIQIACLLLALLLLIFICTIHIPGLFEPATANMALIELLKDTALMGGSLLIAGIYKEDHSD
;
A
#
# COMPACT_ATOMS: atom_id res chain seq x y z
N MET A 1 -8.87 6.69 24.48
CA MET A 1 -7.86 6.02 23.66
C MET A 1 -8.46 5.15 22.55
N LYS A 2 -9.61 4.54 22.82
CA LYS A 2 -10.28 3.74 21.81
C LYS A 2 -10.64 4.57 20.56
N GLN A 3 -11.06 5.81 20.77
CA GLN A 3 -11.41 6.69 19.65
C GLN A 3 -10.19 7.07 18.81
N LEU A 4 -9.03 7.21 19.46
CA LEU A 4 -7.79 7.49 18.74
C LEU A 4 -7.40 6.32 17.83
N SER A 5 -7.61 5.10 18.31
CA SER A 5 -7.33 3.91 17.50
C SER A 5 -8.25 3.84 16.28
N VAL A 6 -9.53 4.17 16.47
CA VAL A 6 -10.49 4.17 15.36
C VAL A 6 -10.12 5.25 14.33
N ILE A 7 -9.83 6.45 14.82
CA ILE A 7 -9.46 7.57 13.94
C ILE A 7 -8.17 7.22 13.18
N GLY A 8 -7.17 6.72 13.88
CA GLY A 8 -5.90 6.35 13.26
C GLY A 8 -6.06 5.27 12.21
N ARG A 9 -6.88 4.27 12.49
CA ARG A 9 -7.15 3.17 11.57
C ARG A 9 -7.80 3.68 10.28
N ILE A 10 -8.79 4.54 10.40
CA ILE A 10 -9.48 5.10 9.25
C ILE A 10 -8.56 6.01 8.44
N LEU A 11 -7.80 6.87 9.12
CA LEU A 11 -6.84 7.76 8.46
C LEU A 11 -5.74 6.98 7.75
N PHE A 12 -5.34 5.83 8.31
CA PHE A 12 -4.36 4.96 7.67
C PHE A 12 -4.94 4.33 6.41
N ALA A 13 -6.20 3.87 6.48
CA ALA A 13 -6.80 3.09 5.41
C ALA A 13 -7.26 3.93 4.21
N LEU A 14 -7.83 5.11 4.46
CA LEU A 14 -8.44 5.92 3.40
C LEU A 14 -7.49 6.25 2.26
N PRO A 15 -6.24 6.68 2.51
CA PRO A 15 -5.34 6.99 1.40
C PRO A 15 -5.10 5.80 0.47
N PHE A 16 -5.07 4.58 1.01
CA PHE A 16 -4.87 3.40 0.17
C PHE A 16 -6.06 3.16 -0.76
N GLY A 17 -7.28 3.40 -0.27
CA GLY A 17 -8.46 3.31 -1.12
C GLY A 17 -8.45 4.36 -2.22
N ILE A 18 -8.07 5.58 -1.88
CA ILE A 18 -7.97 6.67 -2.85
C ILE A 18 -6.88 6.36 -3.88
N LEU A 19 -5.72 5.87 -3.43
CA LEU A 19 -4.65 5.47 -4.34
C LEU A 19 -5.08 4.33 -5.24
N GLY A 20 -5.83 3.37 -4.70
CA GLY A 20 -6.36 2.27 -5.50
C GLY A 20 -7.27 2.77 -6.61
N LEU A 21 -8.18 3.69 -6.30
CA LEU A 21 -9.02 4.33 -7.31
C LEU A 21 -8.17 5.10 -8.32
N ASN A 22 -7.15 5.78 -7.84
CA ASN A 22 -6.27 6.57 -8.69
C ASN A 22 -5.55 5.69 -9.71
N HIS A 23 -5.28 4.42 -9.38
CA HIS A 23 -4.68 3.49 -10.33
C HIS A 23 -5.55 3.30 -11.57
N PHE A 24 -6.86 3.42 -11.44
CA PHE A 24 -7.78 3.32 -12.57
C PHE A 24 -7.91 4.63 -13.32
N PHE A 25 -8.02 5.76 -12.59
CA PHE A 25 -8.17 7.07 -13.21
C PHE A 25 -6.90 7.54 -13.91
N MET A 26 -5.74 7.20 -13.35
CA MET A 26 -4.43 7.59 -13.89
C MET A 26 -3.68 6.37 -14.40
N TYR A 27 -4.40 5.49 -15.06
CA TYR A 27 -3.87 4.20 -15.52
C TYR A 27 -2.56 4.34 -16.31
N ASN A 28 -2.55 5.26 -17.29
CA ASN A 28 -1.37 5.43 -18.14
C ASN A 28 -0.16 5.92 -17.36
N TYR A 29 -0.38 6.75 -16.35
CA TYR A 29 0.70 7.23 -15.49
C TYR A 29 1.36 6.06 -14.75
N TYR A 30 0.54 5.19 -14.17
CA TYR A 30 1.06 4.04 -13.41
C TYR A 30 1.72 3.01 -14.32
N VAL A 31 1.18 2.79 -15.50
CA VAL A 31 1.81 1.90 -16.48
C VAL A 31 3.22 2.39 -16.81
N GLY A 32 3.38 3.71 -16.94
CA GLY A 32 4.69 4.29 -17.20
C GLY A 32 5.71 4.09 -16.08
N MET A 33 5.24 3.84 -14.84
CA MET A 33 6.12 3.59 -13.70
C MET A 33 6.54 2.13 -13.59
N VAL A 34 5.82 1.23 -14.24
CA VAL A 34 6.13 -0.20 -14.18
C VAL A 34 7.39 -0.46 -14.97
N SER A 35 8.42 -1.00 -14.30
CA SER A 35 9.68 -1.31 -14.94
C SER A 35 9.58 -2.64 -15.68
N SER A 36 10.61 -2.95 -16.47
CA SER A 36 10.69 -4.23 -17.17
C SER A 36 10.82 -5.43 -16.23
N PHE A 37 11.14 -5.18 -14.95
CA PHE A 37 11.19 -6.23 -13.94
C PHE A 37 9.81 -6.71 -13.53
N ILE A 38 8.79 -5.87 -13.67
CA ILE A 38 7.45 -6.18 -13.19
C ILE A 38 6.65 -6.77 -14.33
N PRO A 39 6.28 -8.06 -14.24
CA PRO A 39 5.51 -8.68 -15.30
C PRO A 39 4.07 -8.16 -15.32
N GLY A 40 3.43 -8.22 -16.47
CA GLY A 40 2.02 -7.91 -16.61
C GLY A 40 1.67 -6.48 -16.96
N GLY A 41 2.59 -5.53 -16.85
CA GLY A 41 2.35 -4.15 -17.25
C GLY A 41 1.05 -3.59 -16.69
N GLY A 42 0.09 -3.28 -17.58
CA GLY A 42 -1.19 -2.71 -17.19
C GLY A 42 -2.02 -3.63 -16.29
N PHE A 43 -1.91 -4.94 -16.49
CA PHE A 43 -2.60 -5.92 -15.64
C PHE A 43 -2.12 -5.79 -14.19
N THR A 44 -0.81 -5.59 -13.98
CA THR A 44 -0.23 -5.38 -12.66
C THR A 44 -0.79 -4.12 -12.03
N VAL A 45 -0.96 -3.04 -12.79
CA VAL A 45 -1.54 -1.78 -12.29
C VAL A 45 -2.97 -2.01 -11.80
N ILE A 46 -3.78 -2.73 -12.57
CA ILE A 46 -5.17 -3.01 -12.21
C ILE A 46 -5.24 -3.86 -10.94
N ILE A 47 -4.45 -4.92 -10.87
CA ILE A 47 -4.42 -5.82 -9.70
C ILE A 47 -3.98 -5.03 -8.45
N THR A 48 -2.96 -4.18 -8.58
CA THR A 48 -2.51 -3.35 -7.48
C THR A 48 -3.61 -2.41 -6.99
N GLY A 49 -4.31 -1.76 -7.93
CA GLY A 49 -5.41 -0.88 -7.58
C GLY A 49 -6.52 -1.61 -6.83
N LEU A 50 -6.89 -2.78 -7.30
CA LEU A 50 -7.90 -3.61 -6.63
C LEU A 50 -7.44 -4.04 -5.25
N ALA A 51 -6.16 -4.42 -5.11
CA ALA A 51 -5.60 -4.83 -3.83
C ALA A 51 -5.64 -3.68 -2.82
N LEU A 52 -5.30 -2.47 -3.25
CA LEU A 52 -5.32 -1.29 -2.38
C LEU A 52 -6.74 -0.97 -1.92
N ILE A 53 -7.72 -1.05 -2.81
CA ILE A 53 -9.11 -0.82 -2.46
C ILE A 53 -9.61 -1.89 -1.48
N ALA A 54 -9.27 -3.15 -1.75
CA ALA A 54 -9.66 -4.24 -0.87
C ALA A 54 -9.06 -4.09 0.52
N ALA A 55 -7.79 -3.67 0.60
CA ALA A 55 -7.13 -3.43 1.88
C ALA A 55 -7.83 -2.29 2.64
N CYS A 56 -8.18 -1.21 1.95
CA CYS A 56 -8.91 -0.10 2.57
C CYS A 56 -10.23 -0.58 3.19
N ILE A 57 -11.01 -1.33 2.43
CA ILE A 57 -12.29 -1.84 2.90
C ILE A 57 -12.10 -2.78 4.09
N ALA A 58 -11.13 -3.68 4.01
CA ALA A 58 -10.87 -4.65 5.08
C ALA A 58 -10.45 -3.95 6.36
N ILE A 59 -9.59 -2.95 6.27
CA ILE A 59 -9.08 -2.24 7.44
C ILE A 59 -10.20 -1.42 8.09
N ILE A 60 -11.00 -0.72 7.31
CA ILE A 60 -12.09 0.10 7.84
C ILE A 60 -13.17 -0.77 8.47
N SER A 61 -13.55 -1.87 7.81
CA SER A 61 -14.59 -2.76 8.30
C SER A 61 -14.11 -3.70 9.40
N LYS A 62 -12.80 -3.83 9.57
CA LYS A 62 -12.14 -4.76 10.49
C LYS A 62 -12.31 -6.23 10.10
N LYS A 63 -12.93 -6.51 8.97
CA LYS A 63 -13.01 -7.88 8.46
C LYS A 63 -11.70 -8.25 7.80
N PHE A 64 -11.10 -9.34 8.26
CA PHE A 64 -9.80 -9.82 7.75
C PHE A 64 -8.70 -8.77 7.87
N ILE A 65 -8.79 -7.93 8.92
CA ILE A 65 -7.86 -6.79 9.07
C ILE A 65 -6.41 -7.24 9.20
N GLN A 66 -6.16 -8.32 9.92
CA GLN A 66 -4.79 -8.78 10.13
C GLN A 66 -4.16 -9.23 8.82
N ILE A 67 -4.85 -10.10 8.08
CA ILE A 67 -4.30 -10.59 6.81
C ILE A 67 -4.21 -9.48 5.78
N ALA A 68 -5.18 -8.56 5.77
CA ALA A 68 -5.14 -7.41 4.87
C ALA A 68 -3.91 -6.55 5.13
N CYS A 69 -3.60 -6.29 6.39
CA CYS A 69 -2.44 -5.49 6.74
C CYS A 69 -1.13 -6.20 6.44
N LEU A 70 -1.07 -7.53 6.62
CA LEU A 70 0.12 -8.29 6.25
C LEU A 70 0.34 -8.26 4.75
N LEU A 71 -0.72 -8.42 3.96
CA LEU A 71 -0.62 -8.37 2.51
C LEU A 71 -0.28 -6.95 2.02
N LEU A 72 -0.83 -5.93 2.68
CA LEU A 72 -0.50 -4.55 2.35
C LEU A 72 0.97 -4.26 2.64
N ALA A 73 1.50 -4.74 3.77
CA ALA A 73 2.92 -4.59 4.09
C ALA A 73 3.79 -5.27 3.03
N LEU A 74 3.38 -6.45 2.58
CA LEU A 74 4.10 -7.14 1.51
C LEU A 74 4.06 -6.35 0.20
N LEU A 75 2.90 -5.80 -0.14
CA LEU A 75 2.76 -4.98 -1.36
C LEU A 75 3.67 -3.76 -1.30
N LEU A 76 3.70 -3.08 -0.15
CA LEU A 76 4.59 -1.93 0.05
C LEU A 76 6.05 -2.32 -0.08
N LEU A 77 6.42 -3.49 0.45
CA LEU A 77 7.78 -4.00 0.31
C LEU A 77 8.12 -4.24 -1.16
N ILE A 78 7.18 -4.78 -1.93
CA ILE A 78 7.38 -4.98 -3.36
C ILE A 78 7.61 -3.64 -4.07
N PHE A 79 6.83 -2.61 -3.74
CA PHE A 79 7.02 -1.27 -4.31
C PHE A 79 8.40 -0.72 -3.97
N ILE A 80 8.83 -0.88 -2.72
CA ILE A 80 10.14 -0.42 -2.27
C ILE A 80 11.23 -1.08 -3.11
N CYS A 81 11.16 -2.39 -3.27
CA CYS A 81 12.21 -3.14 -3.95
C CYS A 81 12.21 -2.95 -5.46
N THR A 82 11.04 -2.75 -6.08
CA THR A 82 10.92 -2.74 -7.55
C THR A 82 10.84 -1.35 -8.15
N ILE A 83 10.41 -0.36 -7.38
CA ILE A 83 10.22 1.00 -7.89
C ILE A 83 11.14 2.00 -7.19
N HIS A 84 11.12 2.01 -5.86
CA HIS A 84 11.79 3.07 -5.11
C HIS A 84 13.30 2.86 -5.03
N ILE A 85 13.76 1.65 -4.73
CA ILE A 85 15.20 1.38 -4.69
C ILE A 85 15.84 1.60 -6.06
N PRO A 86 15.31 1.03 -7.16
CA PRO A 86 15.85 1.34 -8.47
C PRO A 86 15.85 2.82 -8.81
N GLY A 87 14.80 3.55 -8.38
CA GLY A 87 14.70 4.98 -8.63
C GLY A 87 15.79 5.81 -7.97
N LEU A 88 16.41 5.29 -6.90
CA LEU A 88 17.50 5.98 -6.22
C LEU A 88 18.75 6.11 -7.09
N PHE A 89 18.92 5.19 -8.01
CA PHE A 89 20.10 5.15 -8.86
C PHE A 89 19.96 6.02 -10.11
N GLU A 90 18.78 6.59 -10.35
CA GLU A 90 18.53 7.47 -11.50
C GLU A 90 18.55 8.92 -11.01
N PRO A 91 19.49 9.77 -11.49
CA PRO A 91 19.59 11.15 -10.97
C PRO A 91 18.29 11.95 -11.08
N ALA A 92 17.51 11.72 -12.13
CA ALA A 92 16.26 12.47 -12.34
C ALA A 92 15.19 12.13 -11.29
N THR A 93 15.24 10.93 -10.69
CA THR A 93 14.20 10.46 -9.77
C THR A 93 14.71 10.19 -8.38
N ALA A 94 16.02 10.33 -8.11
CA ALA A 94 16.63 9.91 -6.85
C ALA A 94 15.99 10.55 -5.63
N ASN A 95 15.74 11.86 -5.67
CA ASN A 95 15.18 12.57 -4.52
C ASN A 95 13.72 12.14 -4.26
N MET A 96 12.93 12.04 -5.30
CA MET A 96 11.55 11.58 -5.17
C MET A 96 11.50 10.13 -4.68
N ALA A 97 12.39 9.28 -5.21
CA ALA A 97 12.47 7.88 -4.81
C ALA A 97 12.83 7.75 -3.33
N LEU A 98 13.73 8.59 -2.83
CA LEU A 98 14.09 8.58 -1.42
C LEU A 98 12.88 8.94 -0.54
N ILE A 99 12.15 9.97 -0.93
CA ILE A 99 10.95 10.40 -0.18
C ILE A 99 9.93 9.26 -0.17
N GLU A 100 9.67 8.65 -1.32
CA GLU A 100 8.69 7.57 -1.41
C GLU A 100 9.15 6.33 -0.65
N LEU A 101 10.44 6.02 -0.68
CA LEU A 101 11.01 4.90 0.08
C LEU A 101 10.78 5.08 1.57
N LEU A 102 11.07 6.27 2.09
CA LEU A 102 10.90 6.55 3.51
C LEU A 102 9.42 6.51 3.92
N LYS A 103 8.55 7.08 3.10
CA LYS A 103 7.12 7.07 3.37
C LYS A 103 6.56 5.65 3.34
N ASP A 104 6.91 4.87 2.34
CA ASP A 104 6.42 3.50 2.23
C ASP A 104 6.95 2.61 3.34
N THR A 105 8.18 2.86 3.79
CA THR A 105 8.74 2.15 4.94
C THR A 105 7.93 2.45 6.20
N ALA A 106 7.57 3.72 6.42
CA ALA A 106 6.74 4.10 7.56
C ALA A 106 5.34 3.50 7.47
N LEU A 107 4.76 3.49 6.27
CA LEU A 107 3.44 2.90 6.05
C LEU A 107 3.47 1.38 6.26
N MET A 108 4.54 0.73 5.82
CA MET A 108 4.71 -0.71 6.04
C MET A 108 4.79 -1.01 7.53
N GLY A 109 5.55 -0.20 8.28
CA GLY A 109 5.61 -0.34 9.73
C GLY A 109 4.26 -0.15 10.39
N GLY A 110 3.51 0.85 9.97
CA GLY A 110 2.15 1.07 10.47
C GLY A 110 1.23 -0.10 10.17
N SER A 111 1.34 -0.67 8.98
CA SER A 111 0.53 -1.82 8.59
C SER A 111 0.84 -3.03 9.46
N LEU A 112 2.12 -3.26 9.73
CA LEU A 112 2.54 -4.37 10.60
C LEU A 112 2.09 -4.16 12.05
N LEU A 113 2.11 -2.92 12.53
CA LEU A 113 1.59 -2.59 13.85
C LEU A 113 0.11 -2.94 13.97
N ILE A 114 -0.66 -2.56 12.97
CA ILE A 114 -2.09 -2.88 12.96
C ILE A 114 -2.29 -4.39 12.94
N ALA A 115 -1.53 -5.11 12.12
CA ALA A 115 -1.63 -6.56 12.05
C ALA A 115 -1.30 -7.21 13.39
N GLY A 116 -0.35 -6.66 14.14
CA GLY A 116 0.03 -7.19 15.43
C GLY A 116 -0.98 -6.89 16.53
N ILE A 117 -1.67 -5.77 16.43
CA ILE A 117 -2.66 -5.34 17.44
C ILE A 117 -4.01 -6.02 17.21
N TYR A 118 -4.47 -6.04 15.97
CA TYR A 118 -5.77 -6.59 15.60
C TYR A 118 -5.62 -8.06 15.23
N LYS A 119 -5.69 -8.93 16.21
CA LYS A 119 -5.68 -10.35 15.95
C LYS A 119 -6.96 -10.75 15.22
N GLU A 120 -6.85 -11.75 14.37
CA GLU A 120 -8.02 -12.37 13.78
C GLU A 120 -8.81 -13.00 14.93
N ASP A 121 -9.90 -12.37 15.27
CA ASP A 121 -10.75 -12.88 16.35
C ASP A 121 -11.93 -13.59 15.73
N HIS A 122 -11.84 -14.91 15.68
CA HIS A 122 -12.88 -15.72 15.07
C HIS A 122 -14.13 -15.81 15.92
N SER A 123 -14.08 -15.30 17.13
CA SER A 123 -15.26 -15.26 17.99
C SER A 123 -16.17 -14.07 17.71
N ASP A 124 -15.70 -13.12 16.96
CA ASP A 124 -16.49 -11.93 16.59
C ASP A 124 -17.28 -12.13 15.31
#